data_6b9c75e552cee297befeac8f77216475
#
_entry.id   6b9c75e552cee297befeac8f77216475
#
_cell.length_a   1.000
_cell.length_b   1.000
_cell.length_c   1.000
_cell.angle_alpha   90.00
_cell.angle_beta   90.00
_cell.angle_gamma   90.00
#
_symmetry.space_group_name_H-M   'P 1'
#
loop_
_entity.id
_entity.type
_entity.pdbx_description
1 polymer ?
#
loop_
_entity_poly.entity_id
_entity_poly.type
_entity_poly.pdbx_seq_one_letter_code
_entity_poly.pdbx_strand_id
1 'polypeptide(L)'
;MTLGSGRQPAIALVDDDLHSARLMMRMLSAHGGPHVEWMQDPIAAVDALTALAITPPAGGQCLVVVDLKSSSTASRDFVEKLKRLAPNLLVVAMAPSLDRDIRNSLLDAGAAAVFERHAELNAYRREAANIVGYWVRSQRLDAVGT
;
A
#
# COMPACT_ATOMS: atom_id res chain seq x y z
N MET A 1 -4.84 7.16 -21.26
CA MET A 1 -4.80 7.51 -20.89
C MET A 1 -4.92 7.58 -20.14
N THR A 2 -4.78 7.44 -19.75
CA THR A 2 -4.79 7.60 -19.05
C THR A 2 -4.47 8.00 -18.37
N LEU A 3 -4.25 7.18 -18.13
CA LEU A 3 -3.90 7.83 -17.46
C LEU A 3 -3.91 9.07 -17.82
N GLY A 4 -4.64 9.07 -18.59
CA GLY A 4 -4.88 10.29 -19.29
C GLY A 4 -4.59 11.54 -18.60
N SER A 5 -4.80 11.61 -17.42
CA SER A 5 -4.47 12.78 -16.63
C SER A 5 -2.97 12.94 -16.38
N GLY A 6 -2.21 11.90 -16.64
CA GLY A 6 -0.80 11.88 -16.27
C GLY A 6 -0.58 11.90 -14.78
N ARG A 7 -1.65 11.85 -14.01
CA ARG A 7 -1.56 11.90 -12.56
C ARG A 7 -1.18 10.52 -12.03
N GLN A 8 -0.16 10.48 -11.20
CA GLN A 8 0.24 9.25 -10.56
C GLN A 8 -0.53 9.05 -9.26
N PRO A 9 -0.80 7.81 -8.87
CA PRO A 9 -1.51 7.57 -7.62
C PRO A 9 -0.64 7.97 -6.43
N ALA A 10 -1.26 8.56 -5.43
CA ALA A 10 -0.58 8.82 -4.17
C ALA A 10 -0.54 7.56 -3.31
N ILE A 11 -1.59 6.74 -3.41
CA ILE A 11 -1.65 5.44 -2.75
C ILE A 11 -2.01 4.40 -3.80
N ALA A 12 -1.23 3.33 -3.89
CA ALA A 12 -1.54 2.18 -4.71
C ALA A 12 -1.98 1.04 -3.79
N LEU A 13 -3.20 0.55 -3.96
CA LEU A 13 -3.73 -0.53 -3.15
C LEU A 13 -3.67 -1.83 -3.96
N VAL A 14 -2.86 -2.77 -3.52
CA VAL A 14 -2.75 -4.09 -4.15
C VAL A 14 -3.58 -5.05 -3.31
N ASP A 15 -4.75 -5.41 -3.81
CA ASP A 15 -5.73 -6.22 -3.09
C ASP A 15 -6.44 -7.12 -4.10
N ASP A 16 -6.35 -8.43 -3.90
CA ASP A 16 -6.94 -9.40 -4.82
C ASP A 16 -8.41 -9.70 -4.52
N ASP A 17 -9.02 -9.01 -3.54
CA ASP A 17 -10.42 -9.19 -3.19
C ASP A 17 -11.21 -7.90 -3.44
N LEU A 18 -12.23 -8.00 -4.30
CA LEU A 18 -13.03 -6.85 -4.71
C LEU A 18 -13.72 -6.15 -3.53
N HIS A 19 -14.33 -6.93 -2.64
CA HIS A 19 -15.09 -6.35 -1.53
C HIS A 19 -14.18 -5.62 -0.56
N SER A 20 -13.06 -6.22 -0.24
CA SER A 20 -12.07 -5.63 0.65
C SER A 20 -11.49 -4.36 0.05
N ALA A 21 -11.16 -4.40 -1.25
CA ALA A 21 -10.61 -3.24 -1.93
C ALA A 21 -11.58 -2.07 -1.94
N ARG A 22 -12.84 -2.32 -2.24
CA ARG A 22 -13.86 -1.26 -2.26
C ARG A 22 -14.04 -0.63 -0.90
N LEU A 23 -14.05 -1.46 0.15
CA LEU A 23 -14.20 -0.97 1.50
C LEU A 23 -13.01 -0.10 1.90
N MET A 24 -11.80 -0.57 1.63
CA MET A 24 -10.59 0.20 1.96
C MET A 24 -10.56 1.53 1.21
N MET A 25 -10.89 1.52 -0.07
CA MET A 25 -10.90 2.76 -0.86
C MET A 25 -11.90 3.77 -0.30
N ARG A 26 -13.08 3.29 0.13
CA ARG A 26 -14.08 4.15 0.73
C ARG A 26 -13.60 4.72 2.06
N MET A 27 -12.95 3.90 2.88
CA MET A 27 -12.43 4.33 4.17
C MET A 27 -11.31 5.34 4.01
N LEU A 28 -10.40 5.12 3.07
CA LEU A 28 -9.30 6.06 2.82
C LEU A 28 -9.83 7.40 2.35
N SER A 29 -10.84 7.40 1.48
CA SER A 29 -11.45 8.64 1.00
C SER A 29 -12.14 9.40 2.13
N ALA A 30 -12.79 8.68 3.05
CA ALA A 30 -13.50 9.30 4.17
C ALA A 30 -12.57 10.06 5.11
N HIS A 31 -11.30 9.71 5.14
CA HIS A 31 -10.31 10.36 5.99
C HIS A 31 -9.47 11.39 5.23
N GLY A 32 -10.01 11.89 4.12
CA GLY A 32 -9.31 12.89 3.34
C GLY A 32 -8.11 12.31 2.60
N GLY A 33 -8.15 11.03 2.33
CA GLY A 33 -7.07 10.37 1.61
C GLY A 33 -6.93 10.88 0.19
N PRO A 34 -5.74 10.74 -0.37
CA PRO A 34 -5.47 11.20 -1.72
C PRO A 34 -6.00 10.21 -2.75
N HIS A 35 -5.68 10.46 -4.01
CA HIS A 35 -6.05 9.55 -5.08
C HIS A 35 -5.48 8.15 -4.83
N VAL A 36 -6.36 7.16 -4.83
CA VAL A 36 -6.00 5.76 -4.62
C VAL A 36 -6.26 4.99 -5.92
N GLU A 37 -5.29 4.24 -6.36
CA GLU A 37 -5.46 3.34 -7.49
C GLU A 37 -5.46 1.91 -6.98
N TRP A 38 -6.50 1.15 -7.34
CA TRP A 38 -6.63 -0.24 -6.94
C TRP A 38 -6.07 -1.13 -8.04
N MET A 39 -5.19 -2.06 -7.63
CA MET A 39 -4.58 -3.06 -8.52
C MET A 39 -4.98 -4.44 -8.01
N GLN A 40 -5.79 -5.15 -8.79
CA GLN A 40 -6.33 -6.45 -8.38
C GLN A 40 -5.36 -7.59 -8.69
N ASP A 41 -4.66 -7.52 -9.80
CA ASP A 41 -3.75 -8.58 -10.25
C ASP A 41 -2.34 -8.28 -9.76
N PRO A 42 -1.80 -9.10 -8.82
CA PRO A 42 -0.45 -8.83 -8.30
C PRO A 42 0.64 -8.88 -9.36
N ILE A 43 0.49 -9.72 -10.38
CA ILE A 43 1.50 -9.82 -11.44
C ILE A 43 1.57 -8.51 -12.23
N ALA A 44 0.42 -8.00 -12.65
CA ALA A 44 0.37 -6.72 -13.35
C ALA A 44 0.81 -5.57 -12.45
N ALA A 45 0.49 -5.65 -11.15
CA ALA A 45 0.87 -4.62 -10.19
C ALA A 45 2.38 -4.47 -10.06
N VAL A 46 3.12 -5.58 -10.07
CA VAL A 46 4.58 -5.52 -9.99
C VAL A 46 5.14 -4.68 -11.14
N ASP A 47 4.65 -4.94 -12.36
CA ASP A 47 5.13 -4.21 -13.54
C ASP A 47 4.79 -2.73 -13.45
N ALA A 48 3.56 -2.41 -13.07
CA ALA A 48 3.11 -1.02 -12.98
C ALA A 48 3.87 -0.26 -11.91
N LEU A 49 4.06 -0.88 -10.74
CA LEU A 49 4.74 -0.23 -9.62
C LEU A 49 6.25 -0.08 -9.88
N THR A 50 6.85 -1.06 -10.55
CA THR A 50 8.27 -0.96 -10.93
C THR A 50 8.47 0.21 -11.89
N ALA A 51 7.53 0.41 -12.82
CA ALA A 51 7.60 1.56 -13.73
C ALA A 51 7.50 2.89 -12.98
N LEU A 52 6.66 2.95 -11.94
CA LEU A 52 6.57 4.16 -11.11
C LEU A 52 7.89 4.47 -10.39
N ALA A 53 8.62 3.42 -9.98
CA ALA A 53 9.89 3.60 -9.28
C ALA A 53 10.94 4.21 -10.22
N ILE A 54 10.89 3.86 -11.50
CA ILE A 54 11.83 4.39 -12.49
C ILE A 54 11.55 5.87 -12.76
N THR A 55 10.28 6.25 -12.78
CA THR A 55 9.87 7.63 -13.06
C THR A 55 9.10 8.15 -11.84
N PRO A 56 9.80 8.68 -10.82
CA PRO A 56 9.14 9.12 -9.60
C PRO A 56 8.13 10.23 -9.87
N PRO A 57 7.01 10.22 -9.15
CA PRO A 57 6.01 11.26 -9.31
C PRO A 57 6.51 12.62 -8.82
N ALA A 58 6.09 13.68 -9.49
CA ALA A 58 6.48 15.02 -9.12
C ALA A 58 5.87 15.46 -7.78
N GLY A 59 4.76 14.85 -7.39
CA GLY A 59 4.02 15.23 -6.19
C GLY A 59 4.42 14.51 -4.93
N GLY A 60 5.49 13.72 -4.96
CA GLY A 60 5.94 12.99 -3.80
C GLY A 60 5.88 11.48 -4.03
N GLN A 61 6.18 10.75 -2.99
CA GLN A 61 6.33 9.30 -3.07
C GLN A 61 4.98 8.60 -3.00
N CYS A 62 4.79 7.60 -3.86
CA CYS A 62 3.61 6.74 -3.80
C CYS A 62 3.74 5.78 -2.62
N LEU A 63 2.67 5.65 -1.83
CA LEU A 63 2.59 4.65 -0.78
C LEU A 63 1.89 3.41 -1.36
N VAL A 64 2.55 2.27 -1.29
CA VAL A 64 1.97 1.01 -1.74
C VAL A 64 1.42 0.27 -0.53
N VAL A 65 0.13 -0.07 -0.56
CA VAL A 65 -0.53 -0.84 0.50
C VAL A 65 -0.84 -2.22 -0.07
N VAL A 66 -0.27 -3.26 0.54
CA VAL A 66 -0.41 -4.64 0.06
C VAL A 66 -1.33 -5.41 0.99
N ASP A 67 -2.41 -5.95 0.45
CA ASP A 67 -3.40 -6.72 1.20
C ASP A 67 -3.88 -7.91 0.37
N LEU A 68 -3.01 -8.91 0.21
CA LEU A 68 -3.32 -10.09 -0.60
C LEU A 68 -3.81 -11.22 0.28
N LYS A 69 -4.82 -11.94 -0.22
CA LYS A 69 -5.54 -12.96 0.54
C LYS A 69 -5.55 -14.32 -0.15
N SER A 70 -4.90 -14.44 -1.31
CA SER A 70 -4.91 -15.69 -2.08
C SER A 70 -4.19 -16.83 -1.36
N SER A 71 -3.23 -16.51 -0.49
CA SER A 71 -2.58 -17.50 0.36
C SER A 71 -2.05 -16.78 1.61
N SER A 72 -1.60 -17.56 2.59
CA SER A 72 -1.07 -17.00 3.83
C SER A 72 0.24 -16.26 3.64
N THR A 73 0.98 -16.54 2.56
CA THR A 73 2.26 -15.88 2.28
C THR A 73 2.18 -14.91 1.10
N ALA A 74 1.00 -14.71 0.52
CA ALA A 74 0.88 -13.91 -0.70
C ALA A 74 1.41 -12.50 -0.53
N SER A 75 1.03 -11.82 0.55
CA SER A 75 1.49 -10.44 0.79
C SER A 75 2.99 -10.39 1.01
N ARG A 76 3.53 -11.30 1.83
CA ARG A 76 4.96 -11.37 2.10
C ARG A 76 5.75 -11.58 0.80
N ASP A 77 5.32 -12.54 -0.01
CA ASP A 77 6.02 -12.86 -1.24
C ASP A 77 5.98 -11.68 -2.22
N PHE A 78 4.85 -11.00 -2.28
CA PHE A 78 4.70 -9.82 -3.13
C PHE A 78 5.62 -8.68 -2.67
N VAL A 79 5.64 -8.40 -1.37
CA VAL A 79 6.48 -7.34 -0.82
C VAL A 79 7.94 -7.63 -1.11
N GLU A 80 8.38 -8.88 -0.87
CA GLU A 80 9.77 -9.25 -1.11
C GLU A 80 10.16 -9.04 -2.57
N LYS A 81 9.32 -9.49 -3.50
CA LYS A 81 9.58 -9.34 -4.92
C LYS A 81 9.63 -7.88 -5.33
N LEU A 82 8.64 -7.09 -4.86
CA LEU A 82 8.56 -5.68 -5.23
C LEU A 82 9.75 -4.89 -4.70
N LYS A 83 10.16 -5.15 -3.45
CA LYS A 83 11.28 -4.44 -2.86
C LYS A 83 12.60 -4.82 -3.51
N ARG A 84 12.71 -6.05 -4.02
CA ARG A 84 13.91 -6.45 -4.76
C ARG A 84 14.00 -5.72 -6.09
N LEU A 85 12.87 -5.54 -6.78
CA LEU A 85 12.84 -4.90 -8.09
C LEU A 85 12.80 -3.37 -8.00
N ALA A 86 12.22 -2.84 -6.94
CA ALA A 86 12.04 -1.39 -6.78
C ALA A 86 12.29 -1.02 -5.30
N PRO A 87 13.55 -1.03 -4.87
CA PRO A 87 13.87 -0.84 -3.45
C PRO A 87 13.50 0.53 -2.91
N ASN A 88 13.30 1.52 -3.79
CA ASN A 88 12.96 2.87 -3.35
C ASN A 88 11.46 3.08 -3.08
N LEU A 89 10.62 2.12 -3.45
CA LEU A 89 9.20 2.26 -3.19
C LEU A 89 8.90 2.11 -1.70
N LEU A 90 7.98 2.93 -1.22
CA LEU A 90 7.50 2.85 0.15
C LEU A 90 6.34 1.86 0.20
N VAL A 91 6.53 0.74 0.89
CA VAL A 91 5.56 -0.35 0.90
C VAL A 91 5.15 -0.65 2.33
N VAL A 92 3.85 -0.71 2.57
CA VAL A 92 3.29 -1.18 3.84
C VAL A 92 2.37 -2.36 3.54
N ALA A 93 2.13 -3.20 4.53
CA ALA A 93 1.34 -4.40 4.34
C ALA A 93 0.24 -4.48 5.37
N MET A 94 -0.87 -5.12 5.00
CA MET A 94 -1.93 -5.47 5.93
C MET A 94 -1.82 -6.95 6.25
N ALA A 95 -2.10 -7.30 7.51
CA ALA A 95 -2.02 -8.67 8.00
C ALA A 95 -3.29 -9.01 8.75
N PRO A 96 -3.67 -10.29 8.80
CA PRO A 96 -4.87 -10.71 9.54
C PRO A 96 -4.74 -10.48 11.05
N SER A 97 -3.52 -10.43 11.57
CA SER A 97 -3.26 -10.10 12.96
C SER A 97 -1.86 -9.50 13.07
N LEU A 98 -1.59 -8.85 14.19
CA LEU A 98 -0.24 -8.32 14.48
C LEU A 98 0.57 -9.30 15.32
N ASP A 99 0.33 -10.59 15.15
CA ASP A 99 1.17 -11.65 15.72
C ASP A 99 2.63 -11.36 15.33
N ARG A 100 3.53 -11.57 16.30
CA ARG A 100 4.95 -11.24 16.12
C ARG A 100 5.55 -11.90 14.88
N ASP A 101 5.26 -13.17 14.65
CA ASP A 101 5.86 -13.90 13.54
C ASP A 101 5.37 -13.36 12.20
N ILE A 102 4.08 -13.07 12.09
CA ILE A 102 3.50 -12.51 10.88
C ILE A 102 4.08 -11.12 10.62
N ARG A 103 4.10 -10.29 11.66
CA ARG A 103 4.61 -8.93 11.56
C ARG A 103 6.09 -8.93 11.15
N ASN A 104 6.90 -9.74 11.82
CA ASN A 104 8.33 -9.79 11.54
C ASN A 104 8.59 -10.31 10.13
N SER A 105 7.82 -11.29 9.67
CA SER A 105 7.95 -11.84 8.32
C SER A 105 7.73 -10.74 7.26
N LEU A 106 6.73 -9.90 7.47
CA LEU A 106 6.44 -8.80 6.53
C LEU A 106 7.50 -7.70 6.60
N LEU A 107 7.96 -7.36 7.79
CA LEU A 107 9.03 -6.37 7.95
C LEU A 107 10.33 -6.87 7.32
N ASP A 108 10.66 -8.14 7.52
CA ASP A 108 11.86 -8.73 6.94
C ASP A 108 11.79 -8.76 5.42
N ALA A 109 10.59 -8.92 4.86
CA ALA A 109 10.40 -8.88 3.41
C ALA A 109 10.61 -7.49 2.83
N GLY A 110 10.54 -6.44 3.66
CA GLY A 110 10.77 -5.08 3.21
C GLY A 110 9.63 -4.11 3.48
N ALA A 111 8.56 -4.53 4.15
CA ALA A 111 7.48 -3.61 4.51
C ALA A 111 7.99 -2.61 5.55
N ALA A 112 7.65 -1.34 5.34
CA ALA A 112 8.05 -0.28 6.27
C ALA A 112 7.16 -0.26 7.51
N ALA A 113 5.94 -0.78 7.40
CA ALA A 113 4.99 -0.88 8.51
C ALA A 113 3.98 -1.97 8.20
N VAL A 114 3.35 -2.51 9.24
CA VAL A 114 2.32 -3.54 9.10
C VAL A 114 1.08 -3.06 9.84
N PHE A 115 -0.06 -3.11 9.16
CA PHE A 115 -1.35 -2.73 9.71
C PHE A 115 -2.24 -3.96 9.83
N GLU A 116 -3.14 -3.97 10.79
CA GLU A 116 -4.01 -5.12 11.00
C GLU A 116 -5.29 -4.99 10.19
N ARG A 117 -5.71 -6.10 9.56
CA ARG A 117 -6.99 -6.18 8.86
C ARG A 117 -8.06 -6.58 9.86
N HIS A 118 -8.76 -5.58 10.39
CA HIS A 118 -9.77 -5.82 11.41
C HIS A 118 -11.09 -6.30 10.80
N ALA A 119 -11.78 -7.20 11.50
CA ALA A 119 -13.11 -7.63 11.10
C ALA A 119 -14.17 -6.63 11.56
N GLU A 120 -13.92 -5.94 12.66
CA GLU A 120 -14.87 -4.98 13.24
C GLU A 120 -14.74 -3.65 12.48
N LEU A 121 -15.88 -3.11 12.05
CA LEU A 121 -15.90 -1.98 11.13
C LEU A 121 -15.21 -0.73 11.69
N ASN A 122 -15.46 -0.41 12.97
CA ASN A 122 -14.88 0.80 13.55
C ASN A 122 -13.36 0.67 13.67
N ALA A 123 -12.87 -0.52 14.01
CA ALA A 123 -11.44 -0.77 14.09
C ALA A 123 -10.81 -0.67 12.70
N TYR A 124 -11.49 -1.19 11.68
CA TYR A 124 -11.00 -1.09 10.31
C TYR A 124 -10.92 0.37 9.87
N ARG A 125 -11.94 1.16 10.22
CA ARG A 125 -11.96 2.59 9.90
C ARG A 125 -10.79 3.33 10.56
N ARG A 126 -10.50 3.02 11.83
CA ARG A 126 -9.36 3.61 12.53
C ARG A 126 -8.04 3.23 11.86
N GLU A 127 -7.93 1.99 11.40
CA GLU A 127 -6.70 1.56 10.72
C GLU A 127 -6.53 2.26 9.37
N ALA A 128 -7.62 2.48 8.65
CA ALA A 128 -7.56 3.27 7.42
C ALA A 128 -7.07 4.69 7.70
N ALA A 129 -7.53 5.30 8.79
CA ALA A 129 -7.05 6.61 9.20
C ALA A 129 -5.55 6.59 9.52
N ASN A 130 -5.08 5.50 10.13
CA ASN A 130 -3.65 5.33 10.42
C ASN A 130 -2.83 5.24 9.12
N ILE A 131 -3.36 4.58 8.11
CA ILE A 131 -2.69 4.49 6.81
C ILE A 131 -2.58 5.88 6.16
N VAL A 132 -3.67 6.65 6.17
CA VAL A 132 -3.65 8.03 5.66
C VAL A 132 -2.64 8.87 6.42
N GLY A 133 -2.61 8.74 7.75
CA GLY A 133 -1.63 9.44 8.58
C GLY A 133 -0.20 9.06 8.24
N TYR A 134 0.03 7.79 7.97
CA TYR A 134 1.35 7.31 7.56
C TYR A 134 1.76 7.97 6.23
N TRP A 135 0.84 8.00 5.27
CA TRP A 135 1.10 8.64 3.98
C TRP A 135 1.43 10.13 4.16
N VAL A 136 0.67 10.84 4.98
CA VAL A 136 0.92 12.26 5.24
C VAL A 136 2.32 12.47 5.79
N ARG A 137 2.71 11.66 6.78
CA ARG A 137 4.04 11.78 7.39
C ARG A 137 5.15 11.48 6.39
N SER A 138 4.94 10.51 5.51
CA SER A 138 5.95 10.17 4.51
C SER A 138 6.17 11.32 3.52
N GLN A 139 5.10 12.04 3.16
CA GLN A 139 5.21 13.20 2.27
C GLN A 139 6.01 14.32 2.94
N ARG A 140 5.81 14.53 4.23
CA ARG A 140 6.55 15.55 4.97
C ARG A 140 8.03 15.24 5.04
N LEU A 141 8.37 13.97 5.24
CA LEU A 141 9.77 13.55 5.28
C LEU A 141 10.45 13.78 3.93
N ASP A 142 9.75 13.49 2.84
CA ASP A 142 10.28 13.76 1.52
C ASP A 142 10.53 15.25 1.31
N ALA A 143 9.60 16.08 1.74
CA ALA A 143 9.70 17.52 1.53
C ALA A 143 10.82 18.17 2.34
N VAL A 144 11.13 17.63 3.52
CA VAL A 144 12.05 18.25 4.47
C VAL A 144 13.39 17.53 4.52
N GLY A 145 13.36 16.21 4.48
CA GLY A 145 14.53 15.40 4.81
C GLY A 145 15.46 15.10 3.65
N THR A 146 15.09 15.41 2.48
CA THR A 146 15.95 15.13 1.33
C THR A 146 16.90 16.28 1.03
#